data_d5dd4cf4f96b95c46a4022410769c08b
#
_entry.id   d5dd4cf4f96b95c46a4022410769c08b
#
_cell.length_a   1.000
_cell.length_b   1.000
_cell.length_c   1.000
_cell.angle_alpha   90.00
_cell.angle_beta   90.00
_cell.angle_gamma   90.00
#
_symmetry.space_group_name_H-M   'P 1'
#
loop_
_entity.id
_entity.type
_entity.pdbx_description
1 polymer ?
#
loop_
_entity_poly.entity_id
_entity_poly.type
_entity_poly.pdbx_seq_one_letter_code
_entity_poly.pdbx_strand_id
1 'polypeptide(L)'
;LAKIFRNQLSGRAPPARPQDARTWRETMTPIITAFERSPDGGKGLARDTRVRWALEETGQPYEVRLVSFQAMKEPAHLALHPFGQIPTYEEGDLALFETGSIVLHIAERHAGLLPGDANARARAITWMFAAVNTVEPPILELMTARILESDKPWTKDRLPLVMDRIRDRLTQLSPRLGKADWLDGAFSAGDLMMVSVLLRLRASGILEEYPGLSAYVARGEARPAYQRAFEAQLAVNTGKPPTG
;
A
#
# COMPACT_ATOMS: atom_id res chain seq x y z
N LEU A 1 63.49 6.59 -1.71
CA LEU A 1 62.31 7.10 -2.43
C LEU A 1 61.05 7.05 -1.55
N ALA A 2 61.15 7.66 -0.35
CA ALA A 2 60.01 7.77 0.56
C ALA A 2 60.10 9.10 1.31
N LYS A 3 59.81 10.18 0.66
CA LYS A 3 59.61 11.53 1.22
C LYS A 3 59.11 12.43 0.08
N ILE A 4 57.84 12.63 -0.02
CA ILE A 4 57.11 13.78 -0.61
C ILE A 4 55.66 13.29 -0.72
N PHE A 5 54.83 13.64 0.24
CA PHE A 5 53.39 13.92 0.18
C PHE A 5 52.86 13.98 1.60
N ARG A 6 53.32 15.04 2.30
CA ARG A 6 52.66 15.50 3.51
C ARG A 6 52.32 16.96 3.25
N ASN A 7 51.16 17.21 2.67
CA ASN A 7 50.64 18.56 2.64
C ASN A 7 49.12 18.56 2.81
N GLN A 8 48.73 19.03 3.99
CA GLN A 8 47.59 19.88 4.30
C GLN A 8 46.23 19.47 3.75
N LEU A 9 45.56 18.60 4.49
CA LEU A 9 44.11 18.68 4.59
C LEU A 9 43.76 19.56 5.78
N SER A 10 43.69 20.88 5.50
CA SER A 10 43.10 21.84 6.41
C SER A 10 41.62 21.48 6.56
N GLY A 11 41.22 21.06 7.78
CA GLY A 11 39.87 20.76 8.14
C GLY A 11 38.98 22.00 8.02
N ARG A 12 38.24 22.08 6.90
CA ARG A 12 37.00 22.86 6.86
C ARG A 12 35.91 21.91 7.31
N ALA A 13 35.36 22.18 8.49
CA ALA A 13 34.09 21.57 8.89
C ALA A 13 33.06 21.83 7.79
N PRO A 14 32.22 20.80 7.42
CA PRO A 14 31.13 21.02 6.49
C PRO A 14 30.24 22.16 7.06
N PRO A 15 29.68 23.02 6.20
CA PRO A 15 28.77 24.06 6.64
C PRO A 15 27.62 23.42 7.41
N ALA A 16 27.32 23.97 8.58
CA ALA A 16 26.17 23.57 9.37
C ALA A 16 24.93 23.61 8.48
N ARG A 17 24.17 22.52 8.46
CA ARG A 17 22.87 22.50 7.76
C ARG A 17 22.03 23.61 8.37
N PRO A 18 21.35 24.43 7.57
CA PRO A 18 20.43 25.42 8.09
C PRO A 18 19.38 24.70 8.95
N GLN A 19 19.34 25.01 10.24
CA GLN A 19 18.33 24.51 11.19
C GLN A 19 16.94 25.14 10.97
N ASP A 20 16.78 26.01 9.98
CA ASP A 20 15.60 26.86 9.78
C ASP A 20 14.71 26.45 8.61
N ALA A 21 14.81 25.21 8.10
CA ALA A 21 13.91 24.73 7.06
C ALA A 21 12.55 24.21 7.62
N ARG A 22 12.18 24.58 8.85
CA ARG A 22 10.88 24.24 9.47
C ARG A 22 9.85 25.36 9.42
N THR A 23 10.01 26.33 8.57
CA THR A 23 9.03 27.40 8.43
C THR A 23 8.33 27.32 7.09
N TRP A 24 6.99 27.10 7.17
CA TRP A 24 5.98 27.38 6.13
C TRP A 24 5.99 26.48 4.89
N ARG A 25 5.84 25.18 5.03
CA ARG A 25 4.97 24.46 4.12
C ARG A 25 3.56 24.57 4.68
N GLU A 26 2.74 25.43 4.10
CA GLU A 26 1.30 25.19 4.10
C GLU A 26 1.16 23.72 3.67
N THR A 27 0.63 22.88 4.54
CA THR A 27 0.39 21.47 4.21
C THR A 27 -0.70 21.48 3.15
N MET A 28 -0.29 21.45 1.88
CA MET A 28 -1.23 21.34 0.78
C MET A 28 -1.95 20.00 0.96
N THR A 29 -3.27 20.04 0.96
CA THR A 29 -4.08 18.82 1.01
C THR A 29 -3.70 17.92 -0.16
N PRO A 30 -3.23 16.69 0.07
CA PRO A 30 -2.83 15.81 -1.01
C PRO A 30 -4.04 15.37 -1.85
N ILE A 31 -3.80 15.19 -3.14
CA ILE A 31 -4.79 14.68 -4.09
C ILE A 31 -4.39 13.25 -4.46
N ILE A 32 -5.32 12.31 -4.35
CA ILE A 32 -5.13 10.94 -4.83
C ILE A 32 -6.05 10.64 -6.00
N THR A 33 -5.61 9.81 -6.93
CA THR A 33 -6.51 9.33 -7.99
C THR A 33 -7.19 8.02 -7.60
N ALA A 34 -8.45 7.88 -7.98
CA ALA A 34 -9.25 6.68 -7.79
C ALA A 34 -10.14 6.44 -9.02
N PHE A 35 -10.67 5.22 -9.16
CA PHE A 35 -11.64 4.94 -10.22
C PHE A 35 -12.94 5.71 -10.00
N GLU A 36 -13.51 6.30 -11.07
CA GLU A 36 -14.91 6.78 -11.08
C GLU A 36 -15.90 5.62 -10.99
N ARG A 37 -15.51 4.44 -11.51
CA ARG A 37 -16.25 3.18 -11.42
C ARG A 37 -15.27 2.04 -11.17
N SER A 38 -15.18 1.60 -9.93
CA SER A 38 -14.29 0.51 -9.58
C SER A 38 -14.83 -0.83 -10.09
N PRO A 39 -13.99 -1.71 -10.67
CA PRO A 39 -14.40 -3.04 -11.14
C PRO A 39 -15.02 -3.93 -10.07
N ASP A 40 -14.68 -3.70 -8.80
CA ASP A 40 -15.22 -4.42 -7.64
C ASP A 40 -16.47 -3.76 -7.04
N GLY A 41 -16.99 -2.69 -7.67
CA GLY A 41 -18.14 -1.94 -7.17
C GLY A 41 -17.86 -1.15 -5.89
N GLY A 42 -16.60 -0.79 -5.65
CA GLY A 42 -16.18 -0.05 -4.45
C GLY A 42 -16.05 -0.90 -3.19
N LYS A 43 -15.84 -2.22 -3.34
CA LYS A 43 -15.76 -3.19 -2.23
C LYS A 43 -14.35 -3.29 -1.59
N GLY A 44 -13.55 -2.25 -1.71
CA GLY A 44 -12.27 -2.13 -1.02
C GLY A 44 -11.08 -2.82 -1.68
N LEU A 45 -11.24 -3.40 -2.88
CA LEU A 45 -10.16 -4.11 -3.59
C LEU A 45 -9.37 -3.21 -4.54
N ALA A 46 -9.90 -2.04 -4.93
CA ALA A 46 -9.13 -1.07 -5.69
C ALA A 46 -8.01 -0.49 -4.84
N ARG A 47 -6.84 -0.28 -5.46
CA ARG A 47 -5.60 0.00 -4.72
C ARG A 47 -5.57 1.36 -4.02
N ASP A 48 -6.41 2.31 -4.42
CA ASP A 48 -6.56 3.59 -3.73
C ASP A 48 -7.04 3.42 -2.28
N THR A 49 -7.75 2.33 -1.94
CA THR A 49 -8.13 2.01 -0.56
C THR A 49 -6.92 1.95 0.38
N ARG A 50 -5.77 1.44 -0.08
CA ARG A 50 -4.53 1.38 0.72
C ARG A 50 -4.04 2.78 1.10
N VAL A 51 -4.10 3.71 0.16
CA VAL A 51 -3.67 5.09 0.35
C VAL A 51 -4.67 5.84 1.22
N ARG A 52 -5.98 5.69 0.95
CA ARG A 52 -7.04 6.24 1.81
C ARG A 52 -6.86 5.76 3.25
N TRP A 53 -6.67 4.46 3.45
CA TRP A 53 -6.47 3.89 4.78
C TRP A 53 -5.24 4.49 5.49
N ALA A 54 -4.12 4.66 4.80
CA ALA A 54 -2.93 5.28 5.38
C ALA A 54 -3.17 6.73 5.80
N LEU A 55 -3.89 7.51 4.98
CA LEU A 55 -4.26 8.90 5.29
C LEU A 55 -5.23 8.97 6.48
N GLU A 56 -6.21 8.07 6.53
CA GLU A 56 -7.16 7.96 7.64
C GLU A 56 -6.49 7.52 8.96
N GLU A 57 -5.51 6.60 8.93
CA GLU A 57 -4.76 6.18 10.12
C GLU A 57 -3.90 7.32 10.68
N THR A 58 -3.43 8.19 9.82
CA THR A 58 -2.59 9.32 10.21
C THR A 58 -3.40 10.62 10.41
N GLY A 59 -4.71 10.56 10.21
CA GLY A 59 -5.61 11.72 10.38
C GLY A 59 -5.36 12.84 9.37
N GLN A 60 -4.84 12.51 8.18
CA GLN A 60 -4.55 13.50 7.15
C GLN A 60 -5.75 13.71 6.23
N PRO A 61 -6.19 14.96 6.00
CA PRO A 61 -7.19 15.26 4.99
C PRO A 61 -6.63 14.97 3.59
N TYR A 62 -7.50 14.61 2.65
CA TYR A 62 -7.13 14.37 1.26
C TYR A 62 -8.29 14.65 0.32
N GLU A 63 -7.97 14.96 -0.93
CA GLU A 63 -8.91 15.08 -2.02
C GLU A 63 -8.80 13.89 -2.97
N VAL A 64 -9.89 13.58 -3.68
CA VAL A 64 -9.94 12.46 -4.62
C VAL A 64 -10.26 12.97 -6.01
N ARG A 65 -9.35 12.75 -6.94
CA ARG A 65 -9.58 12.93 -8.38
C ARG A 65 -10.03 11.60 -8.97
N LEU A 66 -11.29 11.56 -9.44
CA LEU A 66 -11.84 10.39 -10.10
C LEU A 66 -11.36 10.32 -11.55
N VAL A 67 -10.97 9.11 -11.98
CA VAL A 67 -10.49 8.85 -13.33
C VAL A 67 -11.19 7.64 -13.94
N SER A 68 -11.52 7.75 -15.23
CA SER A 68 -12.01 6.61 -16.01
C SER A 68 -10.86 5.74 -16.51
N PHE A 69 -11.15 4.53 -16.98
CA PHE A 69 -10.16 3.68 -17.65
C PHE A 69 -9.56 4.32 -18.90
N GLN A 70 -10.34 5.17 -19.58
CA GLN A 70 -9.85 5.94 -20.72
C GLN A 70 -8.90 7.04 -20.26
N ALA A 71 -9.29 7.82 -19.26
CA ALA A 71 -8.48 8.93 -18.74
C ALA A 71 -7.11 8.47 -18.21
N MET A 72 -7.01 7.26 -17.68
CA MET A 72 -5.72 6.68 -17.25
C MET A 72 -4.72 6.50 -18.40
N LYS A 73 -5.15 6.47 -19.65
CA LYS A 73 -4.30 6.32 -20.85
C LYS A 73 -3.92 7.67 -21.48
N GLU A 74 -4.50 8.75 -21.00
CA GLU A 74 -4.24 10.10 -21.53
C GLU A 74 -2.89 10.63 -21.03
N PRO A 75 -2.21 11.48 -21.84
CA PRO A 75 -0.91 12.03 -21.49
C PRO A 75 -0.85 12.70 -20.11
N ALA A 76 -1.90 13.37 -19.71
CA ALA A 76 -1.98 14.03 -18.40
C ALA A 76 -1.84 13.04 -17.23
N HIS A 77 -2.51 11.88 -17.30
CA HIS A 77 -2.37 10.85 -16.28
C HIS A 77 -1.06 10.07 -16.40
N LEU A 78 -0.61 9.80 -17.63
CA LEU A 78 0.65 9.10 -17.87
C LEU A 78 1.86 9.89 -17.37
N ALA A 79 1.79 11.22 -17.33
CA ALA A 79 2.81 12.06 -16.71
C ALA A 79 2.91 11.85 -15.18
N LEU A 80 1.83 11.47 -14.51
CA LEU A 80 1.79 11.17 -13.08
C LEU A 80 2.10 9.69 -12.79
N HIS A 81 1.62 8.78 -13.66
CA HIS A 81 1.78 7.34 -13.53
C HIS A 81 2.12 6.70 -14.88
N PRO A 82 3.39 6.44 -15.17
CA PRO A 82 3.84 6.00 -16.50
C PRO A 82 3.24 4.66 -16.97
N PHE A 83 2.70 3.86 -16.05
CA PHE A 83 2.03 2.59 -16.36
C PHE A 83 0.51 2.73 -16.50
N GLY A 84 -0.04 3.95 -16.45
CA GLY A 84 -1.47 4.22 -16.63
C GLY A 84 -2.36 3.51 -15.60
N GLN A 85 -1.99 3.54 -14.33
CA GLN A 85 -2.72 2.90 -13.23
C GLN A 85 -3.15 3.93 -12.16
N ILE A 86 -3.92 3.50 -11.20
CA ILE A 86 -4.27 4.22 -9.97
C ILE A 86 -3.74 3.44 -8.75
N PRO A 87 -3.53 4.12 -7.62
CA PRO A 87 -3.59 5.56 -7.38
C PRO A 87 -2.30 6.29 -7.78
N THR A 88 -2.43 7.59 -8.03
CA THR A 88 -1.34 8.56 -7.88
C THR A 88 -1.54 9.32 -6.58
N TYR A 89 -0.48 9.98 -6.10
CA TYR A 89 -0.50 10.91 -4.97
C TYR A 89 0.21 12.18 -5.40
N GLU A 90 -0.42 13.33 -5.21
CA GLU A 90 0.11 14.64 -5.56
C GLU A 90 0.06 15.55 -4.32
N GLU A 91 1.18 16.18 -3.95
CA GLU A 91 1.29 17.15 -2.86
C GLU A 91 2.28 18.26 -3.27
N GLY A 92 1.77 19.42 -3.65
CA GLY A 92 2.58 20.48 -4.25
C GLY A 92 3.17 20.04 -5.59
N ASP A 93 4.48 20.10 -5.70
CA ASP A 93 5.28 19.66 -6.86
C ASP A 93 5.68 18.17 -6.80
N LEU A 94 5.32 17.47 -5.72
CA LEU A 94 5.58 16.04 -5.61
C LEU A 94 4.45 15.25 -6.26
N ALA A 95 4.80 14.33 -7.17
CA ALA A 95 3.91 13.30 -7.67
C ALA A 95 4.53 11.91 -7.39
N LEU A 96 3.73 11.01 -6.82
CA LEU A 96 4.13 9.64 -6.53
C LEU A 96 3.14 8.65 -7.15
N PHE A 97 3.64 7.49 -7.52
CA PHE A 97 2.87 6.31 -7.88
C PHE A 97 3.43 5.09 -7.13
N GLU A 98 2.81 3.92 -7.26
CA GLU A 98 3.01 2.73 -6.43
C GLU A 98 2.47 2.89 -5.00
N THR A 99 1.47 2.09 -4.65
CA THR A 99 0.82 2.20 -3.32
C THR A 99 1.79 1.97 -2.17
N GLY A 100 2.79 1.10 -2.34
CA GLY A 100 3.83 0.89 -1.33
C GLY A 100 4.67 2.14 -1.09
N SER A 101 5.07 2.84 -2.17
CA SER A 101 5.81 4.10 -2.09
C SER A 101 4.98 5.21 -1.45
N ILE A 102 3.71 5.34 -1.85
CA ILE A 102 2.80 6.36 -1.32
C ILE A 102 2.54 6.13 0.18
N VAL A 103 2.22 4.89 0.57
CA VAL A 103 1.99 4.53 1.98
C VAL A 103 3.25 4.76 2.81
N LEU A 104 4.43 4.42 2.30
CA LEU A 104 5.70 4.69 2.98
C LEU A 104 5.93 6.19 3.16
N HIS A 105 5.71 7.00 2.12
CA HIS A 105 5.83 8.46 2.18
C HIS A 105 4.92 9.06 3.27
N ILE A 106 3.65 8.64 3.33
CA ILE A 106 2.70 9.08 4.36
C ILE A 106 3.20 8.67 5.75
N ALA A 107 3.60 7.41 5.91
CA ALA A 107 4.05 6.83 7.16
C ALA A 107 5.37 7.45 7.69
N GLU A 108 6.22 7.97 6.79
CA GLU A 108 7.45 8.66 7.17
C GLU A 108 7.24 10.10 7.65
N ARG A 109 6.18 10.73 7.17
CA ARG A 109 5.87 12.13 7.47
C ARG A 109 4.92 12.28 8.65
N HIS A 110 4.12 11.26 8.93
CA HIS A 110 3.09 11.29 9.96
C HIS A 110 3.23 10.10 10.92
N ALA A 111 2.98 10.34 12.20
CA ALA A 111 3.02 9.28 13.21
C ALA A 111 1.86 8.28 13.04
N GLY A 112 2.04 7.06 13.55
CA GLY A 112 0.99 6.05 13.64
C GLY A 112 1.21 4.80 12.79
N LEU A 113 1.98 4.88 11.70
CA LEU A 113 2.18 3.77 10.78
C LEU A 113 3.60 3.17 10.79
N LEU A 114 4.60 3.89 11.32
CA LEU A 114 5.95 3.37 11.47
C LEU A 114 6.41 3.51 12.92
N PRO A 115 7.06 2.46 13.48
CA PRO A 115 7.70 2.54 14.79
C PRO A 115 8.81 3.60 14.85
N GLY A 116 9.04 4.18 16.03
CA GLY A 116 10.13 5.10 16.26
C GLY A 116 11.51 4.45 16.36
N ASP A 117 11.58 3.17 16.79
CA ASP A 117 12.81 2.39 16.81
C ASP A 117 13.26 2.04 15.38
N ALA A 118 14.53 2.27 15.07
CA ALA A 118 15.08 2.12 13.72
C ALA A 118 14.97 0.68 13.20
N ASN A 119 15.19 -0.33 14.04
CA ASN A 119 15.13 -1.72 13.63
C ASN A 119 13.68 -2.18 13.44
N ALA A 120 12.77 -1.80 14.33
CA ALA A 120 11.34 -2.06 14.18
C ALA A 120 10.77 -1.36 12.94
N ARG A 121 11.20 -0.11 12.66
CA ARG A 121 10.87 0.61 11.44
C ARG A 121 11.34 -0.14 10.18
N ALA A 122 12.57 -0.61 10.17
CA ALA A 122 13.10 -1.39 9.04
C ALA A 122 12.30 -2.68 8.82
N ARG A 123 11.90 -3.38 9.90
CA ARG A 123 11.06 -4.58 9.81
C ARG A 123 9.65 -4.27 9.29
N ALA A 124 9.01 -3.17 9.73
CA ALA A 124 7.72 -2.73 9.21
C ALA A 124 7.79 -2.46 7.70
N ILE A 125 8.83 -1.76 7.23
CA ILE A 125 9.08 -1.53 5.80
C ILE A 125 9.33 -2.87 5.06
N THR A 126 10.06 -3.80 5.66
CA THR A 126 10.25 -5.15 5.09
C THR A 126 8.91 -5.84 4.85
N TRP A 127 7.98 -5.75 5.80
CA TRP A 127 6.64 -6.32 5.66
C TRP A 127 5.80 -5.62 4.59
N MET A 128 5.96 -4.32 4.37
CA MET A 128 5.33 -3.63 3.24
C MET A 128 5.76 -4.23 1.91
N PHE A 129 7.07 -4.41 1.71
CA PHE A 129 7.61 -5.01 0.48
C PHE A 129 7.27 -6.49 0.36
N ALA A 130 7.30 -7.27 1.45
CA ALA A 130 6.87 -8.66 1.43
C ALA A 130 5.41 -8.83 1.01
N ALA A 131 4.53 -7.92 1.43
CA ALA A 131 3.14 -7.93 1.02
C ALA A 131 2.99 -7.81 -0.51
N VAL A 132 3.62 -6.82 -1.14
CA VAL A 132 3.44 -6.54 -2.58
C VAL A 132 4.32 -7.40 -3.49
N ASN A 133 5.53 -7.78 -3.05
CA ASN A 133 6.47 -8.49 -3.91
C ASN A 133 6.43 -10.01 -3.74
N THR A 134 5.95 -10.51 -2.57
CA THR A 134 6.03 -11.94 -2.23
C THR A 134 4.64 -12.56 -2.13
N VAL A 135 3.71 -11.91 -1.44
CA VAL A 135 2.38 -12.46 -1.16
C VAL A 135 1.37 -12.09 -2.24
N GLU A 136 1.36 -10.83 -2.70
CA GLU A 136 0.39 -10.35 -3.69
C GLU A 136 0.53 -11.01 -5.09
N PRO A 137 1.72 -11.29 -5.66
CA PRO A 137 1.83 -11.76 -7.03
C PRO A 137 1.00 -13.01 -7.33
N PRO A 138 1.07 -14.13 -6.59
CA PRO A 138 0.23 -15.30 -6.89
C PRO A 138 -1.27 -15.01 -6.68
N ILE A 139 -1.65 -14.07 -5.80
CA ILE A 139 -3.04 -13.65 -5.62
C ILE A 139 -3.55 -12.90 -6.86
N LEU A 140 -2.73 -12.04 -7.46
CA LEU A 140 -3.06 -11.36 -8.71
C LEU A 140 -3.17 -12.35 -9.87
N GLU A 141 -2.31 -13.37 -9.93
CA GLU A 141 -2.41 -14.44 -10.93
C GLU A 141 -3.74 -15.21 -10.80
N LEU A 142 -4.22 -15.46 -9.57
CA LEU A 142 -5.53 -16.06 -9.36
C LEU A 142 -6.65 -15.19 -9.92
N MET A 143 -6.60 -13.89 -9.67
CA MET A 143 -7.57 -12.94 -10.21
C MET A 143 -7.53 -12.88 -11.73
N THR A 144 -6.33 -12.84 -12.32
CA THR A 144 -6.13 -12.89 -13.77
C THR A 144 -6.74 -14.16 -14.37
N ALA A 145 -6.44 -15.32 -13.81
CA ALA A 145 -6.96 -16.58 -14.27
C ALA A 145 -8.49 -16.67 -14.19
N ARG A 146 -9.08 -16.16 -13.10
CA ARG A 146 -10.54 -16.23 -12.89
C ARG A 146 -11.34 -15.19 -13.67
N ILE A 147 -10.76 -14.03 -13.97
CA ILE A 147 -11.49 -12.90 -14.57
C ILE A 147 -11.11 -12.72 -16.04
N LEU A 148 -9.80 -12.61 -16.34
CA LEU A 148 -9.32 -12.26 -17.67
C LEU A 148 -9.08 -13.50 -18.57
N GLU A 149 -8.80 -14.65 -17.96
CA GLU A 149 -8.47 -15.89 -18.65
C GLU A 149 -9.53 -16.97 -18.45
N SER A 150 -10.71 -16.63 -17.90
CA SER A 150 -11.75 -17.61 -17.54
C SER A 150 -12.25 -18.46 -18.71
N ASP A 151 -12.17 -17.94 -19.94
CA ASP A 151 -12.55 -18.60 -21.18
C ASP A 151 -11.39 -19.36 -21.86
N LYS A 152 -10.18 -19.31 -21.32
CA LYS A 152 -9.00 -19.90 -21.94
C LYS A 152 -8.87 -21.39 -21.59
N PRO A 153 -8.46 -22.26 -22.55
CA PRO A 153 -8.38 -23.70 -22.33
C PRO A 153 -7.36 -24.09 -21.24
N TRP A 154 -6.30 -23.31 -21.06
CA TRP A 154 -5.26 -23.59 -20.06
C TRP A 154 -5.65 -23.19 -18.63
N THR A 155 -6.71 -22.41 -18.43
CA THR A 155 -7.11 -21.91 -17.10
C THR A 155 -7.41 -23.05 -16.15
N LYS A 156 -8.04 -24.11 -16.62
CA LYS A 156 -8.38 -25.31 -15.83
C LYS A 156 -7.14 -25.97 -15.21
N ASP A 157 -6.05 -26.04 -15.96
CA ASP A 157 -4.81 -26.67 -15.51
C ASP A 157 -3.95 -25.69 -14.69
N ARG A 158 -4.04 -24.39 -14.98
CA ARG A 158 -3.30 -23.34 -14.29
C ARG A 158 -3.84 -23.03 -12.89
N LEU A 159 -5.16 -23.02 -12.71
CA LEU A 159 -5.78 -22.62 -11.45
C LEU A 159 -5.28 -23.39 -10.23
N PRO A 160 -5.19 -24.75 -10.24
CA PRO A 160 -4.66 -25.48 -9.10
C PRO A 160 -3.25 -25.04 -8.71
N LEU A 161 -2.35 -24.88 -9.70
CA LEU A 161 -0.97 -24.47 -9.48
C LEU A 161 -0.85 -23.07 -8.86
N VAL A 162 -1.71 -22.15 -9.28
CA VAL A 162 -1.76 -20.79 -8.70
C VAL A 162 -2.29 -20.84 -7.27
N MET A 163 -3.34 -21.63 -7.02
CA MET A 163 -3.90 -21.80 -5.67
C MET A 163 -2.90 -22.42 -4.71
N ASP A 164 -2.13 -23.41 -5.15
CA ASP A 164 -1.08 -24.04 -4.33
C ASP A 164 0.02 -23.05 -4.00
N ARG A 165 0.47 -22.22 -4.96
CA ARG A 165 1.44 -21.14 -4.67
C ARG A 165 0.93 -20.12 -3.65
N ILE A 166 -0.38 -19.82 -3.65
CA ILE A 166 -0.98 -18.97 -2.62
C ILE A 166 -0.91 -19.68 -1.26
N ARG A 167 -1.33 -20.96 -1.20
CA ARG A 167 -1.27 -21.75 0.05
C ARG A 167 0.14 -21.85 0.61
N ASP A 168 1.16 -22.00 -0.23
CA ASP A 168 2.56 -21.97 0.17
C ASP A 168 2.91 -20.66 0.89
N ARG A 169 2.50 -19.51 0.34
CA ARG A 169 2.74 -18.21 0.98
C ARG A 169 1.99 -18.07 2.30
N LEU A 170 0.74 -18.50 2.36
CA LEU A 170 -0.05 -18.43 3.59
C LEU A 170 0.46 -19.40 4.67
N THR A 171 0.93 -20.58 4.29
CA THR A 171 1.57 -21.56 5.17
C THR A 171 2.87 -21.00 5.78
N GLN A 172 3.63 -20.21 5.02
CA GLN A 172 4.83 -19.52 5.49
C GLN A 172 4.50 -18.31 6.38
N LEU A 173 3.45 -17.55 6.06
CA LEU A 173 3.03 -16.34 6.78
C LEU A 173 2.35 -16.68 8.12
N SER A 174 1.51 -17.71 8.14
CA SER A 174 0.67 -18.06 9.29
C SER A 174 1.48 -18.30 10.58
N PRO A 175 2.55 -19.10 10.60
CA PRO A 175 3.36 -19.28 11.82
C PRO A 175 4.15 -18.01 12.19
N ARG A 176 4.46 -17.12 11.24
CA ARG A 176 5.11 -15.84 11.54
C ARG A 176 4.21 -14.90 12.31
N LEU A 177 2.92 -14.85 11.97
CA LEU A 177 1.92 -14.15 12.77
C LEU A 177 1.70 -14.86 14.12
N GLY A 178 1.58 -16.18 14.10
CA GLY A 178 1.39 -17.00 15.29
C GLY A 178 0.12 -16.60 16.06
N LYS A 179 0.29 -16.24 17.33
CA LYS A 179 -0.78 -15.74 18.21
C LYS A 179 -0.77 -14.21 18.37
N ALA A 180 0.12 -13.52 17.65
CA ALA A 180 0.23 -12.07 17.75
C ALA A 180 -0.93 -11.38 17.01
N ASP A 181 -1.26 -10.18 17.45
CA ASP A 181 -2.26 -9.36 16.77
C ASP A 181 -1.74 -8.82 15.44
N TRP A 182 -0.45 -8.48 15.37
CA TRP A 182 0.21 -7.85 14.22
C TRP A 182 1.55 -8.51 13.94
N LEU A 183 2.09 -8.33 12.72
CA LEU A 183 3.27 -9.03 12.23
C LEU A 183 4.55 -8.72 13.01
N ASP A 184 4.68 -7.52 13.59
CA ASP A 184 5.88 -7.09 14.32
C ASP A 184 5.54 -6.24 15.56
N GLY A 185 4.60 -6.72 16.38
CA GLY A 185 4.21 -6.08 17.63
C GLY A 185 2.98 -5.17 17.49
N ALA A 186 3.16 -3.87 17.30
CA ALA A 186 2.07 -2.93 17.07
C ALA A 186 1.68 -2.86 15.59
N PHE A 187 0.44 -2.42 15.33
CA PHE A 187 -0.02 -2.16 13.95
C PHE A 187 0.91 -1.19 13.22
N SER A 188 1.25 -1.50 11.99
CA SER A 188 2.16 -0.72 11.17
C SER A 188 1.71 -0.66 9.70
N ALA A 189 2.43 0.11 8.89
CA ALA A 189 2.27 0.13 7.43
C ALA A 189 2.47 -1.25 6.80
N GLY A 190 3.28 -2.12 7.42
CA GLY A 190 3.45 -3.51 7.01
C GLY A 190 2.15 -4.30 7.13
N ASP A 191 1.42 -4.13 8.24
CA ASP A 191 0.12 -4.78 8.45
C ASP A 191 -0.95 -4.20 7.52
N LEU A 192 -1.00 -2.88 7.36
CA LEU A 192 -1.91 -2.23 6.40
C LEU A 192 -1.76 -2.83 5.01
N MET A 193 -0.53 -2.96 4.51
CA MET A 193 -0.26 -3.53 3.19
C MET A 193 -0.61 -5.01 3.14
N MET A 194 -0.23 -5.81 4.15
CA MET A 194 -0.49 -7.24 4.19
C MET A 194 -1.99 -7.55 4.27
N VAL A 195 -2.73 -6.87 5.16
CA VAL A 195 -4.19 -7.01 5.25
C VAL A 195 -4.85 -6.67 3.91
N SER A 196 -4.46 -5.56 3.28
CA SER A 196 -5.01 -5.15 1.97
C SER A 196 -4.74 -6.18 0.85
N VAL A 197 -3.63 -6.89 0.92
CA VAL A 197 -3.29 -7.98 -0.01
C VAL A 197 -4.15 -9.21 0.26
N LEU A 198 -4.26 -9.64 1.52
CA LEU A 198 -5.02 -10.84 1.91
C LEU A 198 -6.53 -10.68 1.70
N LEU A 199 -7.07 -9.46 1.81
CA LEU A 199 -8.47 -9.16 1.51
C LEU A 199 -8.91 -9.61 0.12
N ARG A 200 -7.99 -9.65 -0.85
CA ARG A 200 -8.26 -10.13 -2.21
C ARG A 200 -8.60 -11.61 -2.29
N LEU A 201 -8.27 -12.38 -1.25
CA LEU A 201 -8.58 -13.81 -1.17
C LEU A 201 -9.99 -14.12 -0.67
N ARG A 202 -10.73 -13.13 -0.16
CA ARG A 202 -12.07 -13.31 0.45
C ARG A 202 -13.03 -14.15 -0.40
N ALA A 203 -13.06 -13.93 -1.71
CA ALA A 203 -13.95 -14.66 -2.62
C ALA A 203 -13.38 -16.02 -3.07
N SER A 204 -12.22 -16.44 -2.57
CA SER A 204 -11.55 -17.66 -3.02
C SER A 204 -11.79 -18.87 -2.13
N GLY A 205 -12.15 -18.67 -0.86
CA GLY A 205 -12.21 -19.70 0.17
C GLY A 205 -10.84 -20.10 0.75
N ILE A 206 -9.73 -19.62 0.18
CA ILE A 206 -8.38 -20.03 0.60
C ILE A 206 -7.98 -19.39 1.94
N LEU A 207 -8.42 -18.16 2.20
CA LEU A 207 -8.06 -17.47 3.44
C LEU A 207 -8.66 -18.18 4.67
N GLU A 208 -9.83 -18.77 4.52
CA GLU A 208 -10.56 -19.51 5.55
C GLU A 208 -9.86 -20.81 5.96
N GLU A 209 -8.98 -21.35 5.11
CA GLU A 209 -8.10 -22.48 5.44
C GLU A 209 -7.07 -22.10 6.54
N TYR A 210 -6.88 -20.77 6.81
CA TYR A 210 -5.92 -20.21 7.77
C TYR A 210 -6.64 -19.32 8.81
N PRO A 211 -7.27 -19.89 9.86
CA PRO A 211 -8.09 -19.12 10.81
C PRO A 211 -7.36 -17.96 11.47
N GLY A 212 -6.05 -18.10 11.75
CA GLY A 212 -5.23 -17.01 12.31
C GLY A 212 -5.10 -15.82 11.35
N LEU A 213 -4.91 -16.09 10.05
CA LEU A 213 -4.83 -15.04 9.03
C LEU A 213 -6.21 -14.43 8.75
N SER A 214 -7.28 -15.22 8.79
CA SER A 214 -8.65 -14.70 8.69
C SER A 214 -8.96 -13.74 9.84
N ALA A 215 -8.60 -14.10 11.08
CA ALA A 215 -8.77 -13.25 12.25
C ALA A 215 -7.90 -11.96 12.17
N TYR A 216 -6.69 -12.07 11.64
CA TYR A 216 -5.80 -10.94 11.39
C TYR A 216 -6.41 -9.95 10.38
N VAL A 217 -6.95 -10.43 9.28
CA VAL A 217 -7.63 -9.60 8.28
C VAL A 217 -8.86 -8.94 8.89
N ALA A 218 -9.70 -9.69 9.61
CA ALA A 218 -10.88 -9.15 10.28
C ALA A 218 -10.52 -8.04 11.31
N ARG A 219 -9.39 -8.19 12.01
CA ARG A 219 -8.88 -7.17 12.94
C ARG A 219 -8.45 -5.91 12.20
N GLY A 220 -7.82 -6.04 11.03
CA GLY A 220 -7.48 -4.90 10.16
C GLY A 220 -8.73 -4.16 9.70
N GLU A 221 -9.76 -4.88 9.27
CA GLU A 221 -11.04 -4.31 8.82
C GLU A 221 -11.84 -3.65 9.95
N ALA A 222 -11.68 -4.13 11.18
CA ALA A 222 -12.33 -3.53 12.34
C ALA A 222 -11.70 -2.19 12.76
N ARG A 223 -10.58 -1.78 12.18
CA ARG A 223 -9.97 -0.48 12.48
C ARG A 223 -10.85 0.66 11.96
N PRO A 224 -11.14 1.68 12.78
CA PRO A 224 -12.00 2.79 12.35
C PRO A 224 -11.49 3.51 11.09
N ALA A 225 -10.18 3.64 10.94
CA ALA A 225 -9.57 4.25 9.76
C ALA A 225 -9.79 3.42 8.48
N TYR A 226 -9.73 2.09 8.57
CA TYR A 226 -10.09 1.23 7.43
C TYR A 226 -11.56 1.40 7.05
N GLN A 227 -12.45 1.42 8.03
CA GLN A 227 -13.90 1.56 7.80
C GLN A 227 -14.20 2.88 7.07
N ARG A 228 -13.61 4.00 7.51
CA ARG A 228 -13.76 5.29 6.81
C ARG A 228 -13.21 5.24 5.38
N ALA A 229 -12.04 4.66 5.18
CA ALA A 229 -11.44 4.50 3.84
C ALA A 229 -12.31 3.65 2.92
N PHE A 230 -12.86 2.56 3.44
CA PHE A 230 -13.77 1.67 2.71
C PHE A 230 -15.08 2.37 2.35
N GLU A 231 -15.73 3.04 3.30
CA GLU A 231 -16.97 3.78 3.09
C GLU A 231 -16.76 4.91 2.06
N ALA A 232 -15.65 5.64 2.14
CA ALA A 232 -15.32 6.69 1.18
C ALA A 232 -15.14 6.14 -0.25
N GLN A 233 -14.57 4.94 -0.42
CA GLN A 233 -14.48 4.28 -1.72
C GLN A 233 -15.84 3.76 -2.20
N LEU A 234 -16.62 3.15 -1.32
CA LEU A 234 -17.95 2.63 -1.62
C LEU A 234 -18.90 3.75 -2.05
N ALA A 235 -18.81 4.91 -1.40
CA ALA A 235 -19.63 6.09 -1.70
C ALA A 235 -19.48 6.55 -3.17
N VAL A 236 -18.27 6.54 -3.71
CA VAL A 236 -18.01 6.87 -5.13
C VAL A 236 -18.81 5.96 -6.07
N ASN A 237 -18.91 4.67 -5.75
CA ASN A 237 -19.55 3.68 -6.62
C ASN A 237 -21.07 3.57 -6.42
N THR A 238 -21.58 3.96 -5.27
CA THR A 238 -23.01 3.86 -4.92
C THR A 238 -23.76 5.19 -5.01
N GLY A 239 -23.03 6.31 -5.08
CA GLY A 239 -23.59 7.66 -5.00
C GLY A 239 -24.17 7.99 -3.62
N LYS A 240 -23.93 7.15 -2.61
CA LYS A 240 -24.37 7.41 -1.22
C LYS A 240 -23.24 8.06 -0.45
N PRO A 241 -23.47 9.17 0.28
CA PRO A 241 -22.43 9.76 1.11
C PRO A 241 -21.98 8.76 2.19
N PRO A 242 -20.72 8.84 2.66
CA PRO A 242 -20.24 8.04 3.78
C PRO A 242 -21.14 8.25 5.00
N THR A 243 -21.43 7.18 5.73
CA THR A 243 -22.09 7.27 7.03
C THR A 243 -21.09 7.81 8.02
N GLY A 244 -21.32 9.06 8.52
CA GLY A 244 -20.47 9.76 9.47
C GLY A 244 -20.36 9.10 10.85
#